data_f3d2f8fa603c51860d32e12cc6d17576
#
_entry.id   f3d2f8fa603c51860d32e12cc6d17576
#
_cell.length_a   1.000
_cell.length_b   1.000
_cell.length_c   1.000
_cell.angle_alpha   90.00
_cell.angle_beta   90.00
_cell.angle_gamma   90.00
#
_symmetry.space_group_name_H-M   'P 1'
#
loop_
_entity.id
_entity.type
_entity.pdbx_description
1 polymer ?
#
loop_
_entity_poly.entity_id
_entity_poly.type
_entity_poly.pdbx_seq_one_letter_code
_entity_poly.pdbx_strand_id
1 'polypeptide(L)'
;MGAQHLISGRRKWDKVWIAFDVDKSSAFARKALADRITQLKTRGKNVPTVIEQVEELPWAVCSIRSINMVDAFERAEYAITKELGLYSIVTSRKKEQLSSLAERPINTMLLAPHMTVHNPSGTISNNIFWYNRWDLYLNQPGRTQDEITRIRGKFDRLRRKIRRLPWRDKAEQVLIRYYNAFAHFDLEKSFLDGWKLLEFIEGDEGTKGDTLIKRAAFLSSNPTLSKEIGMHLRHRRNLISHGRSINDASNETLAFQMKSFVGPLLETFLTNPFSFQKEKDLWDFCNLPVDKTERDKQAKLLATAQKFRDR
;
A
#
# COMPACT_ATOMS: atom_id res chain seq x y z
N MET A 1 16.87 17.91 -5.28
CA MET A 1 17.11 16.91 -4.22
C MET A 1 15.77 16.28 -3.85
N GLY A 2 15.35 15.28 -4.61
CA GLY A 2 14.01 14.74 -4.54
C GLY A 2 13.90 13.49 -3.66
N ALA A 3 13.03 12.58 -4.06
CA ALA A 3 12.69 11.33 -3.38
C ALA A 3 13.89 10.44 -2.97
N GLN A 4 15.08 10.65 -3.52
CA GLN A 4 16.28 9.91 -3.22
C GLN A 4 16.62 9.87 -1.73
N HIS A 5 16.39 10.95 -0.99
CA HIS A 5 16.70 11.02 0.44
C HIS A 5 15.56 10.56 1.36
N LEU A 6 14.35 10.37 0.85
CA LEU A 6 13.22 9.93 1.67
C LEU A 6 13.39 8.48 2.13
N ILE A 7 13.91 7.63 1.24
CA ILE A 7 14.14 6.22 1.50
C ILE A 7 15.65 5.96 1.40
N SER A 8 16.29 5.82 2.53
CA SER A 8 17.71 5.43 2.60
C SER A 8 17.92 4.40 3.69
N GLY A 9 19.05 3.70 3.61
CA GLY A 9 19.50 2.73 4.60
C GLY A 9 18.93 1.33 4.39
N ARG A 10 19.17 0.45 5.37
CA ARG A 10 18.81 -0.98 5.30
C ARG A 10 17.53 -1.28 6.06
N ARG A 11 16.70 -2.14 5.49
CA ARG A 11 15.47 -2.66 6.09
C ARG A 11 15.46 -4.18 6.02
N LYS A 12 14.69 -4.81 6.89
CA LYS A 12 14.53 -6.27 6.89
C LYS A 12 13.06 -6.62 7.04
N TRP A 13 12.57 -7.42 6.12
CA TRP A 13 11.28 -8.10 6.21
C TRP A 13 11.54 -9.61 6.10
N ASP A 14 11.13 -10.35 7.12
CA ASP A 14 11.42 -11.77 7.24
C ASP A 14 12.92 -12.09 7.07
N LYS A 15 13.29 -12.82 6.02
CA LYS A 15 14.68 -13.18 5.68
C LYS A 15 15.25 -12.35 4.52
N VAL A 16 14.55 -11.27 4.13
CA VAL A 16 14.95 -10.39 3.03
C VAL A 16 15.52 -9.09 3.58
N TRP A 17 16.74 -8.77 3.19
CA TRP A 17 17.35 -7.47 3.44
C TRP A 17 17.13 -6.56 2.23
N ILE A 18 16.65 -5.36 2.44
CA ILE A 18 16.46 -4.36 1.40
C ILE A 18 17.40 -3.19 1.71
N ALA A 19 18.28 -2.88 0.78
CA ALA A 19 19.08 -1.65 0.81
C ALA A 19 18.48 -0.68 -0.22
N PHE A 20 18.15 0.51 0.23
CA PHE A 20 17.70 1.60 -0.63
C PHE A 20 18.81 2.62 -0.82
N ASP A 21 18.75 3.35 -1.93
CA ASP A 21 19.72 4.36 -2.30
C ASP A 21 21.15 3.79 -2.29
N VAL A 22 21.30 2.69 -3.03
CA VAL A 22 22.56 1.95 -3.08
C VAL A 22 23.59 2.75 -3.83
N ASP A 23 24.78 2.88 -3.24
CA ASP A 23 25.93 3.50 -3.90
C ASP A 23 26.31 2.72 -5.18
N LYS A 24 26.04 3.36 -6.32
CA LYS A 24 26.32 2.80 -7.65
C LYS A 24 27.83 2.68 -7.96
N SER A 25 28.68 3.30 -7.15
CA SER A 25 30.14 3.18 -7.26
C SER A 25 30.69 1.87 -6.69
N SER A 26 29.91 1.13 -5.92
CA SER A 26 30.31 -0.17 -5.38
C SER A 26 30.63 -1.18 -6.49
N ALA A 27 31.54 -2.12 -6.24
CA ALA A 27 31.94 -3.14 -7.22
C ALA A 27 30.71 -3.97 -7.70
N PHE A 28 29.83 -4.35 -6.77
CA PHE A 28 28.59 -5.03 -7.09
C PHE A 28 27.70 -4.19 -8.01
N ALA A 29 27.43 -2.94 -7.64
CA ALA A 29 26.52 -2.08 -8.38
C ALA A 29 27.05 -1.76 -9.79
N ARG A 30 28.35 -1.49 -9.94
CA ARG A 30 28.98 -1.28 -11.25
C ARG A 30 28.84 -2.50 -12.15
N LYS A 31 29.12 -3.70 -11.63
CA LYS A 31 28.97 -4.95 -12.41
C LYS A 31 27.51 -5.20 -12.78
N ALA A 32 26.57 -5.06 -11.82
CA ALA A 32 25.16 -5.22 -12.08
C ALA A 32 24.62 -4.22 -13.11
N LEU A 33 25.06 -2.95 -13.06
CA LEU A 33 24.68 -1.95 -14.04
C LEU A 33 25.19 -2.31 -15.44
N ALA A 34 26.46 -2.67 -15.57
CA ALA A 34 27.07 -3.06 -16.84
C ALA A 34 26.34 -4.27 -17.47
N ASP A 35 26.03 -5.29 -16.68
CA ASP A 35 25.34 -6.47 -17.15
C ASP A 35 23.88 -6.14 -17.58
N ARG A 36 23.18 -5.29 -16.83
CA ARG A 36 21.80 -4.81 -17.19
C ARG A 36 21.83 -4.04 -18.51
N ILE A 37 22.75 -3.10 -18.68
CA ILE A 37 22.91 -2.32 -19.92
C ILE A 37 23.20 -3.24 -21.10
N THR A 38 24.12 -4.20 -20.93
CA THR A 38 24.45 -5.18 -21.97
C THR A 38 23.20 -5.97 -22.39
N GLN A 39 22.41 -6.46 -21.45
CA GLN A 39 21.19 -7.21 -21.71
C GLN A 39 20.11 -6.34 -22.39
N LEU A 40 19.98 -5.08 -22.00
CA LEU A 40 19.04 -4.17 -22.65
C LEU A 40 19.43 -3.90 -24.11
N LYS A 41 20.72 -3.70 -24.39
CA LYS A 41 21.25 -3.51 -25.75
C LYS A 41 20.98 -4.71 -26.65
N THR A 42 21.09 -5.93 -26.14
CA THR A 42 20.84 -7.15 -26.94
C THR A 42 19.37 -7.35 -27.29
N ARG A 43 18.43 -6.76 -26.55
CA ARG A 43 16.99 -6.93 -26.77
C ARG A 43 16.37 -5.95 -27.78
N GLY A 44 17.10 -4.95 -28.26
CA GLY A 44 16.76 -3.98 -29.33
C GLY A 44 15.36 -3.37 -29.25
N LYS A 45 15.25 -2.12 -29.23
CA LYS A 45 14.23 -1.09 -29.42
C LYS A 45 14.13 -0.14 -28.22
N ASN A 46 14.30 1.15 -28.49
CA ASN A 46 14.22 2.26 -27.51
C ASN A 46 15.19 2.17 -26.33
N VAL A 47 16.31 1.50 -26.54
CA VAL A 47 17.36 1.23 -25.55
C VAL A 47 17.96 2.49 -24.91
N PRO A 48 18.21 3.62 -25.61
CA PRO A 48 18.85 4.78 -25.00
C PRO A 48 18.06 5.34 -23.80
N THR A 49 16.77 5.60 -23.97
CA THR A 49 15.90 6.16 -22.90
C THR A 49 15.79 5.23 -21.70
N VAL A 50 15.73 3.93 -21.95
CA VAL A 50 15.68 2.92 -20.88
C VAL A 50 16.99 2.84 -20.11
N ILE A 51 18.14 2.96 -20.81
CA ILE A 51 19.46 2.95 -20.19
C ILE A 51 19.63 4.19 -19.30
N GLU A 52 19.35 5.38 -19.80
CA GLU A 52 19.37 6.62 -19.03
C GLU A 52 18.53 6.51 -17.77
N GLN A 53 17.32 5.99 -17.87
CA GLN A 53 16.45 5.81 -16.73
C GLN A 53 16.99 4.80 -15.70
N VAL A 54 17.58 3.69 -16.14
CA VAL A 54 18.22 2.72 -15.25
C VAL A 54 19.42 3.33 -14.53
N GLU A 55 20.13 4.25 -15.17
CA GLU A 55 21.26 4.95 -14.57
C GLU A 55 20.83 6.03 -13.57
N GLU A 56 19.77 6.77 -13.88
CA GLU A 56 19.30 7.91 -13.07
C GLU A 56 18.47 7.49 -11.87
N LEU A 57 17.61 6.46 -12.02
CA LEU A 57 16.71 6.05 -10.95
C LEU A 57 17.46 5.52 -9.72
N PRO A 58 16.99 5.83 -8.51
CA PRO A 58 17.55 5.25 -7.30
C PRO A 58 17.34 3.74 -7.26
N TRP A 59 18.35 3.02 -6.81
CA TRP A 59 18.31 1.56 -6.75
C TRP A 59 17.83 1.06 -5.39
N ALA A 60 17.00 0.02 -5.42
CA ALA A 60 16.77 -0.85 -4.29
C ALA A 60 17.37 -2.22 -4.58
N VAL A 61 18.19 -2.71 -3.67
CA VAL A 61 18.82 -4.04 -3.76
C VAL A 61 18.27 -4.92 -2.66
N CYS A 62 17.65 -6.03 -3.04
CA CYS A 62 17.17 -7.06 -2.11
C CYS A 62 18.18 -8.21 -2.04
N SER A 63 18.69 -8.48 -0.84
CA SER A 63 19.58 -9.61 -0.57
C SER A 63 18.80 -10.74 0.08
N ILE A 64 18.84 -11.94 -0.53
CA ILE A 64 18.02 -13.06 -0.13
C ILE A 64 18.73 -14.38 -0.38
N ARG A 65 18.49 -15.37 0.48
CA ARG A 65 18.82 -16.77 0.22
C ARG A 65 17.60 -17.44 -0.40
N SER A 66 17.74 -18.00 -1.58
CA SER A 66 16.66 -18.58 -2.38
C SER A 66 17.07 -19.93 -2.96
N ILE A 67 16.10 -20.73 -3.35
CA ILE A 67 16.31 -22.03 -4.01
C ILE A 67 16.59 -21.86 -5.50
N ASN A 68 16.03 -20.81 -6.10
CA ASN A 68 16.26 -20.42 -7.49
C ASN A 68 15.97 -18.92 -7.66
N MET A 69 16.14 -18.39 -8.87
CA MET A 69 15.97 -16.98 -9.17
C MET A 69 14.51 -16.50 -9.16
N VAL A 70 13.54 -17.38 -9.44
CA VAL A 70 12.11 -17.03 -9.39
C VAL A 70 11.70 -16.83 -7.93
N ASP A 71 12.05 -17.76 -7.05
CA ASP A 71 11.87 -17.63 -5.59
C ASP A 71 12.59 -16.37 -5.05
N ALA A 72 13.80 -16.08 -5.57
CA ALA A 72 14.50 -14.86 -5.18
C ALA A 72 13.72 -13.61 -5.57
N PHE A 73 13.20 -13.57 -6.79
CA PHE A 73 12.44 -12.44 -7.29
C PHE A 73 11.12 -12.27 -6.51
N GLU A 74 10.30 -13.30 -6.40
CA GLU A 74 9.01 -13.25 -5.73
C GLU A 74 9.13 -12.79 -4.26
N ARG A 75 10.11 -13.33 -3.53
CA ARG A 75 10.36 -12.93 -2.14
C ARG A 75 10.90 -11.52 -2.01
N ALA A 76 11.74 -11.09 -2.96
CA ALA A 76 12.23 -9.71 -3.00
C ALA A 76 11.10 -8.74 -3.33
N GLU A 77 10.27 -9.05 -4.32
CA GLU A 77 9.11 -8.26 -4.70
C GLU A 77 8.11 -8.14 -3.54
N TYR A 78 7.81 -9.25 -2.88
CA TYR A 78 6.95 -9.28 -1.71
C TYR A 78 7.46 -8.37 -0.58
N ALA A 79 8.76 -8.43 -0.28
CA ALA A 79 9.36 -7.63 0.77
C ALA A 79 9.44 -6.13 0.42
N ILE A 80 9.81 -5.79 -0.82
CA ILE A 80 9.88 -4.39 -1.25
C ILE A 80 8.49 -3.77 -1.34
N THR A 81 7.49 -4.53 -1.79
CA THR A 81 6.10 -4.06 -1.87
C THR A 81 5.51 -3.77 -0.49
N LYS A 82 5.84 -4.56 0.55
CA LYS A 82 5.49 -4.21 1.95
C LYS A 82 6.07 -2.85 2.34
N GLU A 83 7.33 -2.63 2.04
CA GLU A 83 8.00 -1.36 2.38
C GLU A 83 7.40 -0.19 1.61
N LEU A 84 7.12 -0.34 0.32
CA LEU A 84 6.45 0.67 -0.49
C LEU A 84 5.02 0.94 -0.02
N GLY A 85 4.29 -0.08 0.41
CA GLY A 85 2.97 0.08 1.02
C GLY A 85 3.01 0.94 2.28
N LEU A 86 3.97 0.69 3.15
CA LEU A 86 4.20 1.50 4.34
C LEU A 86 4.46 2.98 4.00
N TYR A 87 5.30 3.24 3.00
CA TYR A 87 5.58 4.61 2.54
C TYR A 87 4.36 5.24 1.88
N SER A 88 3.64 4.49 1.06
CA SER A 88 2.46 4.98 0.33
C SER A 88 1.34 5.42 1.26
N ILE A 89 1.12 4.74 2.38
CA ILE A 89 0.14 5.15 3.39
C ILE A 89 0.43 6.58 3.90
N VAL A 90 1.71 6.94 4.04
CA VAL A 90 2.11 8.25 4.59
C VAL A 90 2.26 9.31 3.52
N THR A 91 2.65 8.93 2.29
CA THR A 91 3.10 9.86 1.24
C THR A 91 2.22 9.92 0.00
N SER A 92 1.17 9.10 -0.11
CA SER A 92 0.31 9.10 -1.29
C SER A 92 -0.36 10.45 -1.54
N ARG A 93 -0.65 10.71 -2.82
CA ARG A 93 -1.28 11.95 -3.29
C ARG A 93 -2.59 12.23 -2.54
N LYS A 94 -2.83 13.50 -2.32
CA LYS A 94 -4.17 14.01 -2.01
C LYS A 94 -4.84 14.42 -3.32
N LYS A 95 -6.15 14.36 -3.39
CA LYS A 95 -6.88 14.89 -4.55
C LYS A 95 -6.62 16.39 -4.63
N GLU A 96 -6.15 16.83 -5.78
CA GLU A 96 -6.04 18.25 -6.11
C GLU A 96 -7.42 18.77 -6.54
N GLN A 97 -7.71 20.06 -6.33
CA GLN A 97 -9.02 20.64 -6.71
C GLN A 97 -9.24 20.64 -8.22
N LEU A 98 -8.17 20.67 -9.00
CA LEU A 98 -8.19 20.57 -10.45
C LEU A 98 -7.83 19.13 -10.84
N SER A 99 -8.72 18.46 -11.57
CA SER A 99 -8.41 17.16 -12.17
C SER A 99 -7.23 17.33 -13.13
N SER A 100 -6.17 16.61 -12.90
CA SER A 100 -5.08 16.55 -13.89
C SER A 100 -5.58 15.69 -15.05
N LEU A 101 -5.46 16.18 -16.27
CA LEU A 101 -5.75 15.43 -17.49
C LEU A 101 -4.82 14.20 -17.67
N ALA A 102 -3.80 14.05 -16.83
CA ALA A 102 -2.88 12.94 -16.89
C ALA A 102 -3.28 11.86 -15.87
N GLU A 103 -3.53 10.67 -16.36
CA GLU A 103 -3.68 9.46 -15.53
C GLU A 103 -2.42 9.27 -14.68
N ARG A 104 -2.56 9.41 -13.37
CA ARG A 104 -1.45 9.25 -12.43
C ARG A 104 -1.88 8.37 -11.27
N PRO A 105 -1.04 7.43 -10.83
CA PRO A 105 -1.31 6.66 -9.63
C PRO A 105 -1.50 7.53 -8.40
N ILE A 106 -2.27 7.04 -7.46
CA ILE A 106 -2.44 7.69 -6.15
C ILE A 106 -1.15 7.57 -5.34
N ASN A 107 -0.45 6.44 -5.42
CA ASN A 107 0.85 6.26 -4.80
C ASN A 107 1.89 7.13 -5.52
N THR A 108 2.73 7.77 -4.72
CA THR A 108 3.83 8.63 -5.22
C THR A 108 5.13 7.87 -5.39
N MET A 109 5.21 6.65 -4.87
CA MET A 109 6.39 5.79 -4.95
C MET A 109 5.99 4.50 -5.62
N LEU A 110 6.61 4.24 -6.76
CA LEU A 110 6.32 3.06 -7.58
C LEU A 110 7.56 2.21 -7.72
N LEU A 111 7.37 0.90 -7.89
CA LEU A 111 8.45 0.03 -8.33
C LEU A 111 8.94 0.46 -9.71
N ALA A 112 10.25 0.56 -9.86
CA ALA A 112 10.85 0.78 -11.15
C ALA A 112 10.48 -0.38 -12.10
N PRO A 113 10.34 -0.09 -13.40
CA PRO A 113 9.85 -1.06 -14.35
C PRO A 113 10.80 -2.22 -14.62
N HIS A 114 12.09 -2.05 -14.42
CA HIS A 114 13.06 -3.10 -14.67
C HIS A 114 13.63 -3.67 -13.38
N MET A 115 13.38 -4.96 -13.16
CA MET A 115 13.94 -5.71 -12.05
C MET A 115 14.76 -6.89 -12.60
N THR A 116 15.88 -7.15 -11.98
CA THR A 116 16.84 -8.19 -12.39
C THR A 116 17.35 -8.94 -11.18
N VAL A 117 17.69 -10.20 -11.34
CA VAL A 117 18.31 -11.03 -10.31
C VAL A 117 19.81 -11.20 -10.63
N HIS A 118 20.65 -10.97 -9.64
CA HIS A 118 22.09 -11.03 -9.76
C HIS A 118 22.67 -11.98 -8.72
N ASN A 119 23.80 -12.60 -9.07
CA ASN A 119 24.66 -13.30 -8.13
C ASN A 119 25.36 -12.32 -7.18
N PRO A 120 25.90 -12.75 -6.05
CA PRO A 120 26.63 -11.88 -5.13
C PRO A 120 27.82 -11.11 -5.77
N SER A 121 28.36 -11.59 -6.87
CA SER A 121 29.40 -10.90 -7.67
C SER A 121 28.88 -9.71 -8.47
N GLY A 122 27.56 -9.51 -8.58
CA GLY A 122 26.94 -8.53 -9.45
C GLY A 122 26.59 -9.05 -10.85
N THR A 123 27.04 -10.26 -11.22
CA THR A 123 26.70 -10.86 -12.51
C THR A 123 25.23 -11.22 -12.57
N ILE A 124 24.55 -10.92 -13.68
CA ILE A 124 23.15 -11.28 -13.88
C ILE A 124 22.98 -12.80 -13.87
N SER A 125 22.01 -13.29 -13.13
CA SER A 125 21.80 -14.73 -12.95
C SER A 125 21.20 -15.41 -14.17
N ASN A 126 20.48 -14.63 -14.97
CA ASN A 126 19.86 -15.06 -16.23
C ASN A 126 19.49 -13.85 -17.08
N ASN A 127 19.01 -14.12 -18.29
CA ASN A 127 18.61 -13.07 -19.22
C ASN A 127 17.15 -12.63 -19.05
N ILE A 128 16.54 -12.84 -17.87
CA ILE A 128 15.15 -12.48 -17.60
C ILE A 128 15.11 -11.12 -16.91
N PHE A 129 14.29 -10.24 -17.45
CA PHE A 129 13.87 -9.01 -16.85
C PHE A 129 12.42 -9.10 -16.46
N TRP A 130 12.10 -8.77 -15.23
CA TRP A 130 10.74 -8.52 -14.83
C TRP A 130 10.40 -7.08 -15.16
N TYR A 131 9.21 -6.87 -15.74
CA TYR A 131 8.84 -5.61 -16.35
C TYR A 131 7.50 -5.11 -15.83
N ASN A 132 7.49 -3.89 -15.29
CA ASN A 132 6.29 -3.15 -14.97
C ASN A 132 6.03 -2.05 -16.00
N ARG A 133 4.78 -1.65 -16.16
CA ARG A 133 4.37 -0.64 -17.12
C ARG A 133 5.03 0.72 -16.84
N TRP A 134 5.46 1.40 -17.90
CA TRP A 134 6.45 2.48 -17.87
C TRP A 134 5.96 3.89 -18.00
N ASP A 135 4.72 4.14 -18.25
CA ASP A 135 4.26 5.31 -18.98
C ASP A 135 4.45 6.65 -18.24
N LEU A 136 5.07 6.71 -17.07
CA LEU A 136 5.09 7.95 -16.33
C LEU A 136 6.36 8.24 -15.52
N TYR A 137 7.00 9.31 -15.95
CA TYR A 137 7.87 10.13 -15.14
C TYR A 137 7.03 10.86 -14.10
N LEU A 138 7.09 10.45 -12.85
CA LEU A 138 6.50 11.20 -11.77
C LEU A 138 7.52 12.21 -11.25
N ASN A 139 7.47 13.42 -11.74
CA ASN A 139 8.14 14.54 -11.09
C ASN A 139 7.56 14.68 -9.67
N GLN A 140 8.31 14.23 -8.69
CA GLN A 140 7.93 14.44 -7.29
C GLN A 140 8.34 15.85 -6.87
N PRO A 141 7.46 16.59 -6.20
CA PRO A 141 7.84 17.88 -5.64
C PRO A 141 9.00 17.68 -4.65
N GLY A 142 10.00 18.55 -4.74
CA GLY A 142 11.09 18.58 -3.78
C GLY A 142 10.57 18.69 -2.36
N ARG A 143 11.17 17.99 -1.42
CA ARG A 143 10.82 18.05 0.00
C ARG A 143 11.94 18.68 0.79
N THR A 144 11.60 19.45 1.80
CA THR A 144 12.59 20.01 2.74
C THR A 144 13.15 18.91 3.65
N GLN A 145 14.33 19.15 4.23
CA GLN A 145 14.96 18.19 5.15
C GLN A 145 14.08 17.91 6.38
N ASP A 146 13.37 18.94 6.88
CA ASP A 146 12.44 18.79 8.01
C ASP A 146 11.24 17.94 7.67
N GLU A 147 10.68 18.09 6.47
CA GLU A 147 9.61 17.21 5.97
C GLU A 147 10.08 15.76 5.86
N ILE A 148 11.27 15.53 5.32
CA ILE A 148 11.89 14.20 5.21
C ILE A 148 12.03 13.59 6.61
N THR A 149 12.58 14.33 7.57
CA THR A 149 12.77 13.86 8.95
C THR A 149 11.44 13.50 9.61
N ARG A 150 10.43 14.37 9.47
CA ARG A 150 9.08 14.14 10.00
C ARG A 150 8.42 12.90 9.38
N ILE A 151 8.55 12.73 8.08
CA ILE A 151 7.99 11.58 7.35
C ILE A 151 8.69 10.29 7.78
N ARG A 152 10.02 10.27 7.89
CA ARG A 152 10.78 9.12 8.40
C ARG A 152 10.34 8.71 9.81
N GLY A 153 10.14 9.69 10.69
CA GLY A 153 9.63 9.43 12.04
C GLY A 153 8.24 8.77 12.06
N LYS A 154 7.37 9.12 11.10
CA LYS A 154 6.08 8.46 10.92
C LYS A 154 6.24 7.01 10.44
N PHE A 155 7.11 6.76 9.46
CA PHE A 155 7.39 5.40 8.98
C PHE A 155 7.91 4.48 10.08
N ASP A 156 8.89 4.93 10.84
CA ASP A 156 9.49 4.13 11.91
C ASP A 156 8.51 3.84 13.04
N ARG A 157 7.62 4.79 13.32
CA ARG A 157 6.54 4.61 14.31
C ARG A 157 5.53 3.58 13.82
N LEU A 158 5.06 3.70 12.59
CA LEU A 158 4.08 2.78 12.00
C LEU A 158 4.67 1.37 11.90
N ARG A 159 5.91 1.23 11.41
CA ARG A 159 6.63 -0.06 11.36
C ARG A 159 6.74 -0.73 12.73
N ARG A 160 7.07 0.04 13.78
CA ARG A 160 7.15 -0.50 15.15
C ARG A 160 5.79 -0.97 15.66
N LYS A 161 4.71 -0.25 15.34
CA LYS A 161 3.35 -0.65 15.69
C LYS A 161 2.97 -1.95 14.99
N ILE A 162 3.12 -2.03 13.68
CA ILE A 162 2.79 -3.22 12.89
C ILE A 162 3.52 -4.46 13.41
N ARG A 163 4.81 -4.36 13.75
CA ARG A 163 5.59 -5.48 14.29
C ARG A 163 5.06 -6.03 15.62
N ARG A 164 4.29 -5.25 16.36
CA ARG A 164 3.72 -5.62 17.67
C ARG A 164 2.26 -6.02 17.59
N LEU A 165 1.64 -5.98 16.41
CA LEU A 165 0.24 -6.34 16.25
C LEU A 165 0.02 -7.83 16.51
N PRO A 166 -1.05 -8.23 17.19
CA PRO A 166 -1.47 -9.62 17.30
C PRO A 166 -1.79 -10.26 15.94
N TRP A 167 -2.25 -9.44 14.97
CA TRP A 167 -2.55 -9.84 13.58
C TRP A 167 -1.51 -9.31 12.58
N ARG A 168 -0.24 -9.36 12.97
CA ARG A 168 0.89 -8.81 12.18
C ARG A 168 0.90 -9.32 10.76
N ASP A 169 0.75 -10.63 10.56
CA ASP A 169 0.88 -11.23 9.22
C ASP A 169 -0.18 -10.70 8.25
N LYS A 170 -1.42 -10.54 8.73
CA LYS A 170 -2.49 -9.90 7.95
C LYS A 170 -2.20 -8.42 7.71
N ALA A 171 -1.67 -7.71 8.69
CA ALA A 171 -1.26 -6.31 8.53
C ALA A 171 -0.16 -6.13 7.48
N GLU A 172 0.80 -7.03 7.40
CA GLU A 172 1.83 -7.03 6.34
C GLU A 172 1.21 -7.28 4.95
N GLN A 173 0.24 -8.17 4.83
CA GLN A 173 -0.52 -8.36 3.59
C GLN A 173 -1.36 -7.14 3.21
N VAL A 174 -1.93 -6.44 4.19
CA VAL A 174 -2.65 -5.18 3.97
C VAL A 174 -1.73 -4.11 3.37
N LEU A 175 -0.46 -4.02 3.79
CA LEU A 175 0.50 -3.11 3.16
C LEU A 175 0.68 -3.38 1.67
N ILE A 176 0.83 -4.65 1.30
CA ILE A 176 0.98 -5.06 -0.11
C ILE A 176 -0.27 -4.72 -0.90
N ARG A 177 -1.44 -5.08 -0.38
CA ARG A 177 -2.72 -4.80 -1.05
C ARG A 177 -2.97 -3.30 -1.20
N TYR A 178 -2.62 -2.51 -0.18
CA TYR A 178 -2.72 -1.05 -0.27
C TYR A 178 -1.82 -0.49 -1.37
N TYR A 179 -0.56 -0.95 -1.41
CA TYR A 179 0.36 -0.55 -2.47
C TYR A 179 -0.21 -0.88 -3.84
N ASN A 180 -0.59 -2.13 -4.05
CA ASN A 180 -1.11 -2.60 -5.33
C ASN A 180 -2.38 -1.87 -5.76
N ALA A 181 -3.32 -1.65 -4.82
CA ALA A 181 -4.57 -0.95 -5.11
C ALA A 181 -4.34 0.48 -5.64
N PHE A 182 -3.37 1.21 -5.09
CA PHE A 182 -3.19 2.63 -5.39
C PHE A 182 -1.95 2.94 -6.24
N ALA A 183 -1.27 1.92 -6.77
CA ALA A 183 -0.16 2.04 -7.71
C ALA A 183 -0.60 1.99 -9.19
N HIS A 184 -1.88 1.75 -9.48
CA HIS A 184 -2.39 1.67 -10.84
C HIS A 184 -2.51 3.05 -11.50
N PHE A 185 -2.21 3.09 -12.80
CA PHE A 185 -2.52 4.22 -13.66
C PHE A 185 -4.01 4.24 -14.06
N ASP A 186 -4.57 3.06 -14.26
CA ASP A 186 -6.01 2.86 -14.41
C ASP A 186 -6.71 3.10 -13.06
N LEU A 187 -7.40 4.22 -12.94
CA LEU A 187 -8.04 4.65 -11.70
C LEU A 187 -9.34 3.89 -11.42
N GLU A 188 -9.98 3.30 -12.42
CA GLU A 188 -11.10 2.38 -12.22
C GLU A 188 -10.61 1.11 -11.53
N LYS A 189 -9.51 0.54 -12.02
CA LYS A 189 -8.86 -0.59 -11.37
C LYS A 189 -8.38 -0.25 -9.96
N SER A 190 -7.83 0.95 -9.76
CA SER A 190 -7.44 1.44 -8.43
C SER A 190 -8.63 1.50 -7.47
N PHE A 191 -9.76 1.96 -7.93
CA PHE A 191 -11.01 1.96 -7.14
C PHE A 191 -11.46 0.54 -6.78
N LEU A 192 -11.51 -0.38 -7.77
CA LEU A 192 -11.93 -1.76 -7.55
C LEU A 192 -10.99 -2.52 -6.59
N ASP A 193 -9.69 -2.35 -6.74
CA ASP A 193 -8.71 -2.98 -5.87
C ASP A 193 -8.70 -2.33 -4.47
N GLY A 194 -9.02 -1.04 -4.37
CA GLY A 194 -9.32 -0.37 -3.09
C GLY A 194 -10.53 -0.97 -2.36
N TRP A 195 -11.58 -1.35 -3.11
CA TRP A 195 -12.72 -2.07 -2.54
C TRP A 195 -12.33 -3.47 -2.05
N LYS A 196 -11.54 -4.23 -2.84
CA LYS A 196 -11.01 -5.54 -2.40
C LYS A 196 -10.08 -5.42 -1.17
N LEU A 197 -9.38 -4.30 -1.04
CA LEU A 197 -8.59 -4.02 0.17
C LEU A 197 -9.51 -3.87 1.39
N LEU A 198 -10.62 -3.15 1.28
CA LEU A 198 -11.64 -3.03 2.32
C LEU A 198 -12.17 -4.41 2.72
N GLU A 199 -12.61 -5.21 1.74
CA GLU A 199 -13.08 -6.57 1.95
C GLU A 199 -12.02 -7.43 2.66
N PHE A 200 -10.75 -7.32 2.28
CA PHE A 200 -9.67 -8.07 2.89
C PHE A 200 -9.37 -7.66 4.34
N ILE A 201 -9.40 -6.36 4.64
CA ILE A 201 -9.15 -5.87 6.01
C ILE A 201 -10.22 -6.41 6.95
N GLU A 202 -11.49 -6.32 6.55
CA GLU A 202 -12.63 -6.67 7.41
C GLU A 202 -13.10 -8.12 7.27
N GLY A 203 -12.61 -8.83 6.23
CA GLY A 203 -13.26 -10.04 5.74
C GLY A 203 -13.07 -11.26 6.62
N ASP A 204 -14.20 -11.71 7.17
CA ASP A 204 -14.53 -13.12 7.23
C ASP A 204 -15.31 -13.47 5.95
N GLU A 205 -15.12 -14.69 5.40
CA GLU A 205 -15.87 -15.17 4.25
C GLU A 205 -17.38 -15.00 4.51
N GLY A 206 -18.05 -14.25 3.65
CA GLY A 206 -19.49 -14.01 3.75
C GLY A 206 -19.91 -12.70 4.43
N THR A 207 -19.02 -11.84 4.85
CA THR A 207 -19.37 -10.54 5.40
C THR A 207 -20.11 -9.69 4.36
N LYS A 208 -21.36 -9.30 4.67
CA LYS A 208 -22.20 -8.50 3.76
C LYS A 208 -21.61 -7.10 3.58
N GLY A 209 -21.70 -6.56 2.36
CA GLY A 209 -21.19 -5.22 2.03
C GLY A 209 -21.72 -4.09 2.94
N ASP A 210 -22.94 -4.21 3.46
CA ASP A 210 -23.49 -3.24 4.43
C ASP A 210 -22.74 -3.26 5.77
N THR A 211 -22.32 -4.44 6.21
CA THR A 211 -21.53 -4.59 7.44
C THR A 211 -20.14 -3.97 7.27
N LEU A 212 -19.47 -4.19 6.13
CA LEU A 212 -18.18 -3.58 5.81
C LEU A 212 -18.27 -2.05 5.85
N ILE A 213 -19.30 -1.49 5.20
CA ILE A 213 -19.52 -0.04 5.17
C ILE A 213 -19.78 0.51 6.58
N LYS A 214 -20.61 -0.19 7.39
CA LYS A 214 -20.91 0.22 8.76
C LYS A 214 -19.64 0.27 9.62
N ARG A 215 -18.79 -0.75 9.55
CA ARG A 215 -17.56 -0.84 10.33
C ARG A 215 -16.55 0.22 9.93
N ALA A 216 -16.31 0.40 8.61
CA ALA A 216 -15.40 1.44 8.12
C ALA A 216 -15.90 2.84 8.49
N ALA A 217 -17.20 3.11 8.36
CA ALA A 217 -17.81 4.38 8.71
C ALA A 217 -17.73 4.68 10.22
N PHE A 218 -17.86 3.65 11.09
CA PHE A 218 -17.79 3.81 12.55
C PHE A 218 -16.48 4.48 13.01
N LEU A 219 -15.39 4.24 12.33
CA LEU A 219 -14.06 4.77 12.66
C LEU A 219 -13.79 6.17 12.10
N SER A 220 -14.70 6.73 11.32
CA SER A 220 -14.57 8.07 10.76
C SER A 220 -14.99 9.15 11.75
N SER A 221 -14.53 10.38 11.55
CA SER A 221 -14.93 11.55 12.33
C SER A 221 -16.42 11.92 12.14
N ASN A 222 -17.01 11.55 11.00
CA ASN A 222 -18.44 11.70 10.72
C ASN A 222 -19.00 10.37 10.20
N PRO A 223 -19.44 9.46 11.09
CA PRO A 223 -19.92 8.14 10.70
C PRO A 223 -21.13 8.14 9.76
N THR A 224 -22.06 9.08 9.93
CA THR A 224 -23.26 9.18 9.09
C THR A 224 -22.88 9.50 7.64
N LEU A 225 -22.13 10.57 7.42
CA LEU A 225 -21.66 10.95 6.08
C LEU A 225 -20.76 9.86 5.47
N SER A 226 -19.87 9.26 6.28
CA SER A 226 -19.00 8.19 5.83
C SER A 226 -19.79 6.96 5.37
N LYS A 227 -20.88 6.61 6.06
CA LYS A 227 -21.79 5.53 5.64
C LYS A 227 -22.46 5.83 4.29
N GLU A 228 -22.94 7.04 4.08
CA GLU A 228 -23.52 7.46 2.79
C GLU A 228 -22.50 7.36 1.65
N ILE A 229 -21.27 7.83 1.88
CA ILE A 229 -20.16 7.68 0.92
C ILE A 229 -19.90 6.20 0.64
N GLY A 230 -19.82 5.34 1.64
CA GLY A 230 -19.61 3.90 1.49
C GLY A 230 -20.72 3.23 0.67
N MET A 231 -21.99 3.60 0.89
CA MET A 231 -23.12 3.12 0.09
C MET A 231 -23.03 3.56 -1.37
N HIS A 232 -22.62 4.82 -1.62
CA HIS A 232 -22.36 5.31 -2.98
C HIS A 232 -21.24 4.51 -3.65
N LEU A 233 -20.10 4.33 -2.99
CA LEU A 233 -18.96 3.57 -3.52
C LEU A 233 -19.35 2.13 -3.85
N ARG A 234 -20.12 1.46 -2.99
CA ARG A 234 -20.66 0.12 -3.25
C ARG A 234 -21.56 0.07 -4.49
N HIS A 235 -22.46 1.04 -4.63
CA HIS A 235 -23.30 1.13 -5.81
C HIS A 235 -22.48 1.27 -7.09
N ARG A 236 -21.47 2.15 -7.08
CA ARG A 236 -20.54 2.36 -8.21
C ARG A 236 -19.75 1.09 -8.53
N ARG A 237 -19.21 0.41 -7.51
CA ARG A 237 -18.51 -0.88 -7.68
C ARG A 237 -19.40 -1.91 -8.36
N ASN A 238 -20.65 -2.02 -7.96
CA ASN A 238 -21.57 -2.96 -8.58
C ASN A 238 -21.85 -2.61 -10.05
N LEU A 239 -22.04 -1.34 -10.38
CA LEU A 239 -22.22 -0.91 -11.78
C LEU A 239 -21.02 -1.30 -12.66
N ILE A 240 -19.80 -1.01 -12.20
CA ILE A 240 -18.56 -1.36 -12.92
C ILE A 240 -18.44 -2.88 -13.07
N SER A 241 -18.68 -3.65 -12.02
CA SER A 241 -18.61 -5.11 -12.05
C SER A 241 -19.62 -5.75 -13.00
N HIS A 242 -20.70 -5.04 -13.36
CA HIS A 242 -21.69 -5.47 -14.37
C HIS A 242 -21.40 -4.86 -15.75
N GLY A 243 -20.20 -4.34 -16.00
CA GLY A 243 -19.77 -3.85 -17.33
C GLY A 243 -20.39 -2.51 -17.73
N ARG A 244 -20.93 -1.73 -16.80
CA ARG A 244 -21.42 -0.38 -17.08
C ARG A 244 -20.26 0.59 -16.96
N SER A 245 -19.73 1.03 -18.10
CA SER A 245 -18.65 2.04 -18.16
C SER A 245 -19.06 3.32 -17.45
N ILE A 246 -18.12 3.88 -16.71
CA ILE A 246 -18.26 5.17 -16.05
C ILE A 246 -17.23 6.11 -16.68
N ASN A 247 -17.56 7.38 -16.85
CA ASN A 247 -16.69 8.37 -17.45
C ASN A 247 -15.38 8.52 -16.65
N ASP A 248 -14.24 8.61 -17.34
CA ASP A 248 -12.88 8.63 -16.76
C ASP A 248 -12.67 9.71 -15.68
N ALA A 249 -13.28 10.90 -15.87
CA ALA A 249 -13.24 11.97 -14.85
C ALA A 249 -13.88 11.58 -13.52
N SER A 250 -14.81 10.62 -13.52
CA SER A 250 -15.42 10.09 -12.31
C SER A 250 -14.54 9.02 -11.64
N ASN A 251 -13.71 8.30 -12.41
CA ASN A 251 -12.83 7.25 -11.89
C ASN A 251 -11.76 7.79 -10.95
N GLU A 252 -11.15 8.94 -11.27
CA GLU A 252 -10.24 9.62 -10.34
C GLU A 252 -10.93 9.95 -9.02
N THR A 253 -12.11 10.55 -9.09
CA THR A 253 -12.88 10.90 -7.91
C THR A 253 -13.21 9.66 -7.08
N LEU A 254 -13.66 8.58 -7.69
CA LEU A 254 -13.97 7.33 -7.02
C LEU A 254 -12.76 6.70 -6.34
N ALA A 255 -11.60 6.67 -7.02
CA ALA A 255 -10.38 6.12 -6.47
C ALA A 255 -9.91 6.90 -5.23
N PHE A 256 -9.95 8.24 -5.27
CA PHE A 256 -9.61 9.08 -4.11
C PHE A 256 -10.66 9.00 -2.99
N GLN A 257 -11.95 8.91 -3.31
CA GLN A 257 -12.99 8.68 -2.32
C GLN A 257 -12.82 7.33 -1.63
N MET A 258 -12.51 6.27 -2.40
CA MET A 258 -12.24 4.93 -1.86
C MET A 258 -11.03 4.94 -0.93
N LYS A 259 -9.92 5.56 -1.33
CA LYS A 259 -8.76 5.74 -0.47
C LYS A 259 -9.11 6.47 0.83
N SER A 260 -9.88 7.55 0.73
CA SER A 260 -10.28 8.34 1.90
C SER A 260 -11.22 7.57 2.82
N PHE A 261 -12.12 6.77 2.24
CA PHE A 261 -13.07 5.93 2.97
C PHE A 261 -12.37 4.82 3.77
N VAL A 262 -11.38 4.14 3.15
CA VAL A 262 -10.60 3.09 3.81
C VAL A 262 -9.61 3.66 4.84
N GLY A 263 -9.20 4.90 4.71
CA GLY A 263 -8.14 5.52 5.50
C GLY A 263 -8.27 5.35 7.02
N PRO A 264 -9.37 5.75 7.67
CA PRO A 264 -9.55 5.61 9.12
C PRO A 264 -9.52 4.16 9.60
N LEU A 265 -10.13 3.25 8.83
CA LEU A 265 -10.10 1.82 9.11
C LEU A 265 -8.68 1.27 9.01
N LEU A 266 -7.97 1.59 7.93
CA LEU A 266 -6.60 1.18 7.71
C LEU A 266 -5.67 1.66 8.83
N GLU A 267 -5.79 2.93 9.23
CA GLU A 267 -5.02 3.51 10.33
C GLU A 267 -5.28 2.77 11.64
N THR A 268 -6.54 2.55 11.99
CA THR A 268 -6.94 1.82 13.21
C THR A 268 -6.44 0.39 13.19
N PHE A 269 -6.61 -0.31 12.06
CA PHE A 269 -6.15 -1.69 11.89
C PHE A 269 -4.63 -1.83 12.03
N LEU A 270 -3.85 -0.92 11.43
CA LEU A 270 -2.39 -0.97 11.46
C LEU A 270 -1.77 -0.41 12.74
N THR A 271 -2.50 0.38 13.51
CA THR A 271 -1.95 1.01 14.73
C THR A 271 -2.49 0.44 16.02
N ASN A 272 -3.63 -0.26 15.97
CA ASN A 272 -4.33 -0.81 17.13
C ASN A 272 -4.34 0.14 18.34
N PRO A 273 -4.96 1.33 18.24
CA PRO A 273 -4.89 2.35 19.28
C PRO A 273 -5.57 1.92 20.57
N PHE A 274 -6.45 0.93 20.52
CA PHE A 274 -7.23 0.41 21.64
C PHE A 274 -6.58 -0.82 22.30
N SER A 275 -5.44 -1.29 21.79
CA SER A 275 -4.70 -2.45 22.32
C SER A 275 -5.50 -3.75 22.35
N PHE A 276 -6.36 -3.97 21.37
CA PHE A 276 -7.10 -5.23 21.21
C PHE A 276 -6.13 -6.40 21.07
N GLN A 277 -6.47 -7.54 21.68
CA GLN A 277 -5.66 -8.75 21.63
C GLN A 277 -5.99 -9.67 20.45
N LYS A 278 -7.17 -9.49 19.87
CA LYS A 278 -7.65 -10.24 18.68
C LYS A 278 -8.25 -9.29 17.67
N GLU A 279 -8.11 -9.64 16.41
CA GLU A 279 -8.72 -8.89 15.31
C GLU A 279 -10.26 -8.82 15.47
N LYS A 280 -10.87 -9.90 15.94
CA LYS A 280 -12.31 -9.95 16.20
C LYS A 280 -12.78 -8.87 17.16
N ASP A 281 -12.00 -8.53 18.19
CA ASP A 281 -12.36 -7.51 19.17
C ASP A 281 -12.50 -6.12 18.48
N LEU A 282 -11.67 -5.84 17.47
CA LEU A 282 -11.80 -4.63 16.66
C LEU A 282 -13.12 -4.61 15.89
N TRP A 283 -13.52 -5.74 15.32
CA TRP A 283 -14.80 -5.81 14.57
C TRP A 283 -16.00 -5.74 15.48
N ASP A 284 -15.97 -6.37 16.64
CA ASP A 284 -17.00 -6.27 17.65
C ASP A 284 -17.14 -4.82 18.15
N PHE A 285 -16.03 -4.10 18.32
CA PHE A 285 -16.01 -2.68 18.64
C PHE A 285 -16.65 -1.83 17.52
N CYS A 286 -16.32 -2.07 16.26
CA CYS A 286 -16.90 -1.35 15.13
C CYS A 286 -18.39 -1.67 14.88
N ASN A 287 -18.90 -2.76 15.46
CA ASN A 287 -20.32 -3.12 15.39
C ASN A 287 -21.19 -2.41 16.43
N LEU A 288 -20.58 -1.70 17.39
CA LEU A 288 -21.32 -0.94 18.40
C LEU A 288 -22.17 0.17 17.77
N PRO A 289 -23.25 0.61 18.42
CA PRO A 289 -24.03 1.75 17.96
C PRO A 289 -23.18 3.03 17.90
N VAL A 290 -23.36 3.84 16.86
CA VAL A 290 -22.75 5.18 16.77
C VAL A 290 -23.37 6.14 17.78
N ASP A 291 -24.67 5.98 18.04
CA ASP A 291 -25.39 6.81 18.99
C ASP A 291 -25.00 6.52 20.44
N LYS A 292 -24.73 7.58 21.21
CA LYS A 292 -24.31 7.46 22.60
C LYS A 292 -25.42 6.87 23.48
N THR A 293 -26.65 7.29 23.28
CA THR A 293 -27.80 6.84 24.08
C THR A 293 -28.01 5.35 23.94
N GLU A 294 -27.92 4.84 22.71
CA GLU A 294 -28.01 3.39 22.45
C GLU A 294 -26.83 2.62 23.08
N ARG A 295 -25.60 3.14 23.05
CA ARG A 295 -24.47 2.51 23.75
C ARG A 295 -24.68 2.48 25.27
N ASP A 296 -25.15 3.56 25.86
CA ASP A 296 -25.42 3.65 27.31
C ASP A 296 -26.54 2.67 27.70
N LYS A 297 -27.57 2.50 26.87
CA LYS A 297 -28.63 1.50 27.06
C LYS A 297 -28.08 0.08 27.00
N GLN A 298 -27.25 -0.25 25.99
CA GLN A 298 -26.60 -1.57 25.90
C GLN A 298 -25.71 -1.85 27.11
N ALA A 299 -24.91 -0.88 27.55
CA ALA A 299 -24.06 -1.02 28.74
C ALA A 299 -24.86 -1.34 30.00
N LYS A 300 -26.01 -0.66 30.21
CA LYS A 300 -26.93 -0.94 31.33
C LYS A 300 -27.51 -2.35 31.25
N LEU A 301 -27.92 -2.80 30.08
CA LEU A 301 -28.47 -4.15 29.87
C LEU A 301 -27.41 -5.22 30.16
N LEU A 302 -26.15 -5.03 29.68
CA LEU A 302 -25.05 -5.94 29.96
C LEU A 302 -24.74 -6.02 31.46
N ALA A 303 -24.65 -4.88 32.14
CA ALA A 303 -24.43 -4.84 33.59
C ALA A 303 -25.57 -5.54 34.39
N THR A 304 -26.82 -5.42 33.91
CA THR A 304 -27.97 -6.11 34.52
C THR A 304 -27.90 -7.61 34.28
N ALA A 305 -27.56 -8.04 33.06
CA ALA A 305 -27.39 -9.45 32.73
C ALA A 305 -26.27 -10.12 33.54
N GLN A 306 -25.15 -9.43 33.73
CA GLN A 306 -24.04 -9.90 34.54
C GLN A 306 -24.48 -10.13 36.00
N LYS A 307 -25.14 -9.14 36.62
CA LYS A 307 -25.69 -9.28 38.00
C LYS A 307 -26.68 -10.43 38.13
N PHE A 308 -27.45 -10.72 37.09
CA PHE A 308 -28.40 -11.84 37.06
C PHE A 308 -27.69 -13.20 36.99
N ARG A 309 -26.58 -13.30 36.25
CA ARG A 309 -25.83 -14.55 36.07
C ARG A 309 -24.87 -14.87 37.23
N ASP A 310 -24.40 -13.86 37.93
CA ASP A 310 -23.46 -13.98 39.06
C ASP A 310 -24.22 -14.25 40.40
N ARG A 311 -25.53 -14.44 40.38
CA ARG A 311 -26.35 -14.91 41.48
C ARG A 311 -26.43 -16.44 41.49
#